data_f82e436514f01480b0a72db9ab5afdaf
#
_entry.id   f82e436514f01480b0a72db9ab5afdaf
#
_cell.length_a   1.000
_cell.length_b   1.000
_cell.length_c   1.000
_cell.angle_alpha   90.00
_cell.angle_beta   90.00
_cell.angle_gamma   90.00
#
_symmetry.space_group_name_H-M   'P 1'
#
loop_
_entity.id
_entity.type
_entity.pdbx_description
1 polymer ?
#
loop_
_entity_poly.entity_id
_entity_poly.type
_entity_poly.pdbx_seq_one_letter_code
_entity_poly.pdbx_strand_id
1 'polypeptide(L)'
;MLAAGELTLVTIPSVEREQLRDLVRCREGIRVDLVRARPRIGNFLLRREIYWEGTGEAWTRKHRSWLTSIKFADHASRSTLADYLHADDVLISRRDRVEADLAQLALS
;
A
#
# COMPACT_ATOMS: atom_id res chain seq x y z
N MET A 1 -42.22 1.27 9.22
CA MET A 1 -41.76 1.11 9.78
C MET A 1 -41.07 1.01 9.82
N LEU A 2 -41.24 0.81 9.87
CA LEU A 2 -40.76 0.63 10.41
C LEU A 2 -40.02 0.50 10.55
N ALA A 3 -40.40 0.17 10.44
CA ALA A 3 -39.74 -0.02 10.99
C ALA A 3 -38.94 -0.24 11.03
N ALA A 4 -39.56 -0.66 10.92
CA ALA A 4 -38.74 -1.05 11.39
C ALA A 4 -37.82 -1.09 11.19
N GLY A 5 -38.21 -1.35 11.01
CA GLY A 5 -37.26 -1.64 11.26
C GLY A 5 -36.45 -1.29 10.98
N GLU A 6 -36.59 -1.11 11.08
CA GLU A 6 -35.79 -0.90 11.30
C GLU A 6 -35.00 -0.89 11.60
N LEU A 7 -35.48 -1.07 11.91
CA LEU A 7 -34.74 -1.14 12.57
C LEU A 7 -33.85 -1.66 12.57
N THR A 8 -34.10 -2.19 12.56
CA THR A 8 -33.28 -2.68 12.79
C THR A 8 -32.27 -2.77 12.48
N LEU A 9 -32.17 -2.65 12.36
CA LEU A 9 -31.22 -2.51 12.09
C LEU A 9 -30.27 -2.14 12.55
N VAL A 10 -30.52 -2.04 12.80
CA VAL A 10 -29.62 -1.41 13.33
C VAL A 10 -28.96 -1.62 14.56
N THR A 11 -28.84 -2.48 14.84
CA THR A 11 -28.39 -2.95 16.09
C THR A 11 -26.89 -2.82 16.32
N ILE A 12 -26.10 -2.64 15.29
CA ILE A 12 -24.69 -2.36 15.44
C ILE A 12 -24.53 -0.90 15.85
N PRO A 13 -23.85 -0.60 16.97
CA PRO A 13 -23.65 0.77 17.40
C PRO A 13 -22.98 1.59 16.31
N SER A 14 -23.49 2.78 16.02
CA SER A 14 -22.97 3.61 14.96
C SER A 14 -21.55 4.05 15.22
N VAL A 15 -21.15 4.18 16.50
CA VAL A 15 -19.79 4.55 16.87
C VAL A 15 -18.80 3.46 16.43
N GLU A 16 -19.10 2.21 16.76
CA GLU A 16 -18.23 1.10 16.39
C GLU A 16 -18.16 0.93 14.88
N ARG A 17 -19.26 1.13 14.19
CA ARG A 17 -19.31 1.04 12.74
C ARG A 17 -18.45 2.14 12.11
N GLU A 18 -18.53 3.35 12.63
CA GLU A 18 -17.72 4.47 12.14
C GLU A 18 -16.23 4.19 12.36
N GLN A 19 -15.86 3.66 13.52
CA GLN A 19 -14.48 3.34 13.82
C GLN A 19 -13.92 2.31 12.86
N LEU A 20 -14.69 1.28 12.56
CA LEU A 20 -14.27 0.26 11.59
C LEU A 20 -14.16 0.86 10.19
N ARG A 21 -15.10 1.72 9.82
CA ARG A 21 -15.08 2.38 8.52
C ARG A 21 -13.84 3.24 8.36
N ASP A 22 -13.41 3.91 9.43
CA ASP A 22 -12.20 4.72 9.40
C ASP A 22 -10.96 3.88 9.14
N LEU A 23 -10.90 2.69 9.75
CA LEU A 23 -9.76 1.80 9.53
C LEU A 23 -9.75 1.25 8.10
N VAL A 24 -10.92 0.94 7.56
CA VAL A 24 -11.04 0.49 6.16
C VAL A 24 -10.59 1.61 5.21
N ARG A 25 -10.98 2.85 5.50
CA ARG A 25 -10.54 4.01 4.71
C ARG A 25 -9.04 4.22 4.81
N CYS A 26 -8.47 3.96 5.99
CA CYS A 26 -7.03 4.04 6.17
C CYS A 26 -6.31 3.05 5.25
N ARG A 27 -6.79 1.81 5.19
CA ARG A 27 -6.22 0.80 4.28
C ARG A 27 -6.34 1.25 2.83
N GLU A 28 -7.50 1.78 2.46
CA GLU A 28 -7.73 2.24 1.09
C GLU A 28 -6.80 3.41 0.73
N GLY A 29 -6.57 4.31 1.67
CA GLY A 29 -5.64 5.42 1.47
C GLY A 29 -4.22 4.92 1.19
N ILE A 30 -3.78 3.90 1.92
CA ILE A 30 -2.47 3.31 1.70
C ILE A 30 -2.40 2.67 0.30
N ARG A 31 -3.45 1.98 -0.11
CA ARG A 31 -3.51 1.37 -1.44
C ARG A 31 -3.37 2.44 -2.54
N VAL A 32 -4.09 3.55 -2.37
CA VAL A 32 -4.02 4.66 -3.32
C VAL A 32 -2.60 5.25 -3.35
N ASP A 33 -1.97 5.40 -2.17
CA ASP A 33 -0.61 5.93 -2.09
C ASP A 33 0.39 5.01 -2.79
N LEU A 34 0.22 3.69 -2.67
CA LEU A 34 1.06 2.74 -3.41
C LEU A 34 0.88 2.87 -4.92
N VAL A 35 -0.37 3.02 -5.37
CA VAL A 35 -0.67 3.21 -6.79
C VAL A 35 0.00 4.48 -7.33
N ARG A 36 0.17 5.50 -6.48
CA ARG A 36 0.83 6.75 -6.88
C ARG A 36 2.35 6.67 -6.76
N ALA A 37 2.85 5.96 -5.77
CA ALA A 37 4.28 5.90 -5.50
C ALA A 37 5.03 5.04 -6.50
N ARG A 38 4.46 3.91 -6.90
CA ARG A 38 5.14 2.94 -7.74
C ARG A 38 5.45 3.42 -9.15
N PRO A 39 4.56 4.16 -9.82
CA PRO A 39 4.91 4.72 -11.14
C PRO A 39 6.09 5.69 -11.10
N ARG A 40 6.33 6.36 -9.96
CA ARG A 40 7.50 7.23 -9.83
C ARG A 40 8.79 6.44 -9.99
N ILE A 41 8.85 5.25 -9.40
CA ILE A 41 10.00 4.37 -9.52
C ILE A 41 10.15 3.89 -10.97
N GLY A 42 9.05 3.41 -11.55
CA GLY A 42 9.06 2.94 -12.92
C GLY A 42 9.50 4.01 -13.91
N ASN A 43 8.95 5.21 -13.78
CA ASN A 43 9.29 6.32 -14.67
C ASN A 43 10.74 6.79 -14.47
N PHE A 44 11.21 6.79 -13.23
CA PHE A 44 12.60 7.14 -12.93
C PHE A 44 13.57 6.21 -13.64
N LEU A 45 13.28 4.90 -13.59
CA LEU A 45 14.11 3.89 -14.24
C LEU A 45 13.97 3.94 -15.76
N LEU A 46 12.74 4.13 -16.25
CA LEU A 46 12.47 4.16 -17.68
C LEU A 46 13.25 5.27 -18.37
N ARG A 47 13.32 6.45 -17.76
CA ARG A 47 14.09 7.56 -18.31
C ARG A 47 15.58 7.26 -18.41
N ARG A 48 16.06 6.25 -17.70
CA ARG A 48 17.45 5.79 -17.71
C ARG A 48 17.62 4.52 -18.52
N GLU A 49 16.54 4.10 -19.22
CA GLU A 49 16.53 2.89 -20.05
C GLU A 49 16.87 1.64 -19.24
N ILE A 50 16.37 1.60 -17.99
CA ILE A 50 16.51 0.44 -17.12
C ILE A 50 15.16 -0.25 -17.05
N TYR A 51 15.13 -1.51 -17.45
CA TYR A 51 13.90 -2.28 -17.57
C TYR A 51 13.97 -3.54 -16.73
N TRP A 52 12.82 -3.92 -16.14
CA TRP A 52 12.70 -5.19 -15.46
C TRP A 52 12.64 -6.31 -16.50
N GLU A 53 13.68 -7.14 -16.50
CA GLU A 53 13.79 -8.25 -17.46
C GLU A 53 13.64 -9.61 -16.78
N GLY A 54 13.32 -9.62 -15.50
CA GLY A 54 13.14 -10.87 -14.78
C GLY A 54 11.83 -11.54 -15.13
N THR A 55 11.69 -12.79 -14.72
CA THR A 55 10.44 -13.53 -14.89
C THR A 55 9.44 -13.10 -13.81
N GLY A 56 8.18 -13.04 -14.20
CA GLY A 56 7.10 -12.72 -13.30
C GLY A 56 6.76 -11.25 -13.27
N GLU A 57 5.80 -10.93 -12.41
CA GLU A 57 5.24 -9.59 -12.34
C GLU A 57 6.13 -8.64 -11.54
N ALA A 58 5.90 -7.36 -11.75
CA ALA A 58 6.52 -6.31 -10.94
C ALA A 58 5.95 -6.37 -9.51
N TRP A 59 6.70 -5.80 -8.57
CA TRP A 59 6.33 -5.62 -7.16
C TRP A 59 6.22 -6.92 -6.38
N THR A 60 6.86 -7.97 -6.88
CA THR A 60 7.10 -9.19 -6.14
C THR A 60 8.41 -9.03 -5.34
N ARG A 61 8.68 -9.99 -4.46
CA ARG A 61 9.95 -10.00 -3.71
C ARG A 61 11.14 -10.02 -4.66
N LYS A 62 11.03 -10.77 -5.74
CA LYS A 62 12.08 -10.88 -6.75
C LYS A 62 12.34 -9.53 -7.43
N HIS A 63 11.28 -8.86 -7.83
CA HIS A 63 11.38 -7.53 -8.44
C HIS A 63 11.99 -6.54 -7.45
N ARG A 64 11.55 -6.57 -6.19
CA ARG A 64 12.07 -5.67 -5.16
C ARG A 64 13.57 -5.89 -4.92
N SER A 65 14.03 -7.14 -4.92
CA SER A 65 15.45 -7.46 -4.81
C SER A 65 16.23 -6.88 -5.98
N TRP A 66 15.69 -7.01 -7.17
CA TRP A 66 16.32 -6.45 -8.37
C TRP A 66 16.44 -4.92 -8.25
N LEU A 67 15.38 -4.25 -7.79
CA LEU A 67 15.41 -2.81 -7.59
C LEU A 67 16.54 -2.40 -6.66
N THR A 68 16.75 -3.15 -5.60
CA THR A 68 17.82 -2.87 -4.64
C THR A 68 19.21 -3.08 -5.27
N SER A 69 19.31 -3.95 -6.25
CA SER A 69 20.60 -4.29 -6.88
C SER A 69 21.06 -3.27 -7.91
N ILE A 70 20.18 -2.35 -8.33
CA ILE A 70 20.52 -1.38 -9.36
C ILE A 70 21.57 -0.40 -8.82
N LYS A 71 22.62 -0.17 -9.61
CA LYS A 71 23.72 0.70 -9.23
C LYS A 71 23.75 1.94 -10.13
N PHE A 72 23.98 3.09 -9.50
CA PHE A 72 24.17 4.34 -10.21
C PHE A 72 25.53 4.91 -9.82
N ALA A 73 26.20 5.52 -10.78
CA ALA A 73 27.50 6.14 -10.52
C ALA A 73 27.34 7.42 -9.70
N ASP A 74 26.24 8.15 -9.90
CA ASP A 74 26.06 9.44 -9.25
C ASP A 74 25.25 9.30 -7.95
N HIS A 75 25.60 10.13 -6.99
CA HIS A 75 24.96 10.11 -5.67
C HIS A 75 23.49 10.50 -5.74
N ALA A 76 23.15 11.49 -6.58
CA ALA A 76 21.77 11.97 -6.65
C ALA A 76 20.81 10.87 -7.09
N SER A 77 21.18 10.08 -8.10
CA SER A 77 20.34 8.97 -8.56
C SER A 77 20.23 7.86 -7.51
N ARG A 78 21.35 7.54 -6.85
CA ARG A 78 21.33 6.55 -5.76
C ARG A 78 20.39 6.98 -4.65
N SER A 79 20.48 8.25 -4.26
CA SER A 79 19.65 8.79 -3.18
C SER A 79 18.18 8.82 -3.57
N THR A 80 17.88 9.18 -4.81
CA THR A 80 16.50 9.24 -5.30
C THR A 80 15.86 7.86 -5.28
N LEU A 81 16.52 6.85 -5.83
CA LEU A 81 15.97 5.50 -5.83
C LEU A 81 15.81 4.96 -4.42
N ALA A 82 16.82 5.21 -3.56
CA ALA A 82 16.76 4.76 -2.17
C ALA A 82 15.56 5.35 -1.45
N ASP A 83 15.28 6.64 -1.66
CA ASP A 83 14.14 7.29 -1.04
C ASP A 83 12.81 6.75 -1.55
N TYR A 84 12.70 6.57 -2.87
CA TYR A 84 11.48 6.01 -3.46
C TYR A 84 11.21 4.60 -2.95
N LEU A 85 12.26 3.77 -2.81
CA LEU A 85 12.09 2.41 -2.30
C LEU A 85 11.73 2.42 -0.82
N HIS A 86 12.32 3.33 -0.06
CA HIS A 86 11.97 3.47 1.35
C HIS A 86 10.50 3.85 1.51
N ALA A 87 10.02 4.79 0.71
CA ALA A 87 8.61 5.19 0.76
C ALA A 87 7.67 4.01 0.47
N ASP A 88 8.01 3.20 -0.53
CA ASP A 88 7.21 2.02 -0.85
C ASP A 88 7.23 1.01 0.31
N ASP A 89 8.40 0.78 0.89
CA ASP A 89 8.53 -0.16 2.02
C ASP A 89 7.71 0.31 3.23
N VAL A 90 7.70 1.60 3.50
CA VAL A 90 6.89 2.16 4.59
C VAL A 90 5.41 1.94 4.34
N LEU A 91 4.96 2.15 3.10
CA LEU A 91 3.56 1.94 2.74
C LEU A 91 3.16 0.47 2.88
N ILE A 92 4.02 -0.45 2.44
CA ILE A 92 3.76 -1.88 2.59
C ILE A 92 3.67 -2.27 4.07
N SER A 93 4.60 -1.77 4.87
CA SER A 93 4.61 -2.05 6.31
C SER A 93 3.33 -1.54 6.98
N ARG A 94 2.90 -0.33 6.60
CA ARG A 94 1.66 0.24 7.11
C ARG A 94 0.45 -0.58 6.68
N ARG A 95 0.42 -1.00 5.42
CA ARG A 95 -0.67 -1.83 4.89
C ARG A 95 -0.78 -3.13 5.68
N ASP A 96 0.35 -3.81 5.86
CA ASP A 96 0.36 -5.09 6.55
C ASP A 96 -0.14 -4.96 7.98
N ARG A 97 0.24 -3.88 8.67
CA ARG A 97 -0.22 -3.62 10.03
C ARG A 97 -1.73 -3.37 10.08
N VAL A 98 -2.23 -2.53 9.17
CA VAL A 98 -3.66 -2.21 9.13
C VAL A 98 -4.47 -3.45 8.78
N GLU A 99 -3.98 -4.27 7.84
CA GLU A 99 -4.67 -5.49 7.46
C GLU A 99 -4.70 -6.50 8.60
N ALA A 100 -3.62 -6.56 9.38
CA ALA A 100 -3.59 -7.41 10.57
C ALA A 100 -4.61 -6.94 11.61
N ASP A 101 -4.73 -5.63 11.79
CA ASP A 101 -5.72 -5.07 12.71
C ASP A 101 -7.15 -5.35 12.24
N LEU A 102 -7.40 -5.24 10.93
CA LEU A 102 -8.71 -5.55 10.38
C LEU A 102 -9.04 -7.03 10.55
N ALA A 103 -8.08 -7.91 10.33
CA ALA A 103 -8.27 -9.34 10.53
C ALA A 103 -8.59 -9.66 11.99
N GLN A 104 -7.92 -8.98 12.92
CA GLN A 104 -8.16 -9.16 14.36
C GLN A 104 -9.59 -8.76 14.71
N LEU A 105 -10.07 -7.64 14.17
CA LEU A 105 -11.42 -7.18 14.42
C LEU A 105 -12.46 -8.12 13.82
N ALA A 106 -12.15 -8.73 12.68
CA ALA A 106 -13.07 -9.68 12.04
C ALA A 106 -13.23 -10.96 12.87
N LEU A 107 -12.25 -11.29 13.72
CA LEU A 107 -12.30 -12.47 14.58
C LEU A 107 -12.99 -12.19 15.92
N SER A 108 -13.31 -10.94 16.22
CA SER A 108 -13.92 -10.55 17.50
C SER A 108 -15.41 -10.79 17.58
#